data_c32efc8fe43aacc59670a841a68293d5
#
_entry.id   c32efc8fe43aacc59670a841a68293d5
#
_cell.length_a   1.000
_cell.length_b   1.000
_cell.length_c   1.000
_cell.angle_alpha   90.00
_cell.angle_beta   90.00
_cell.angle_gamma   90.00
#
_symmetry.space_group_name_H-M   'P 1'
#
loop_
_entity.id
_entity.type
_entity.pdbx_description
1 polymer ?
#
loop_
_entity_poly.entity_id
_entity_poly.type
_entity_poly.pdbx_seq_one_letter_code
_entity_poly.pdbx_strand_id
1 'polypeptide(L)'
;MENNFNILDCTLRDGGYYNNWDFKFNDIQRYLDSISKTRIKFIELGFRFYEKNKIKGLTAYTDDSLIQKLKIPRNINIGVMINTGDLLKNKLTPLQNCKKIFTKKNEKLRFVRLACHYEEIFLIKEAVKWLNENNLKVFVNLMQISEISNKKIIKACNFINKTKADVLYFADSLGCLTPKQTKTITKIIKKNCIKQIGIHAHDNLGCALKNSLSASNNGATWVDSTITGMGRGPGNLKTEEILKNDNQKTDHERKIPIKIIKYFKKLKKIYKWGSNKYYSLAAKHKIHPTYIQKILSDDRYKKVEYLQIIYQLKKIDTRKYNPYKLINSSFFISNKPFGRDEPKKIFKDENFLILGPGKNLMTYRKKVIKFIKKFRPFVICLNTTNLFDENIINLRVACHPMRIISDLKFHNLKKTKIAMPYSMMTNNLKKLIKIKKNRILDYGLSIKYNSKIKIMKRYCTLPTPLAIGYCLSMLISSGLKDKKIFLAGFDGFNKTSSDMDETDEIIRSLKKKLLNNKLRTLTPSKYRSLKKF
;
A
#
# COMPACT_ATOMS: atom_id res chain seq x y z
N MET A 1 -13.64 -37.72 7.66
CA MET A 1 -13.11 -37.55 6.30
C MET A 1 -11.67 -37.06 6.41
N GLU A 2 -10.73 -37.79 5.90
CA GLU A 2 -9.32 -37.40 5.89
C GLU A 2 -9.12 -36.18 5.03
N ASN A 3 -8.63 -35.10 5.64
CA ASN A 3 -8.35 -33.83 4.94
C ASN A 3 -7.05 -33.96 4.11
N ASN A 4 -7.15 -34.56 2.92
CA ASN A 4 -6.00 -34.71 2.02
C ASN A 4 -5.89 -33.49 1.09
N PHE A 5 -5.09 -32.49 1.48
CA PHE A 5 -4.82 -31.29 0.67
C PHE A 5 -3.34 -30.93 0.67
N ASN A 6 -2.89 -30.31 -0.40
CA ASN A 6 -1.56 -29.73 -0.52
C ASN A 6 -1.56 -28.34 0.17
N ILE A 7 -0.53 -28.07 0.96
CA ILE A 7 -0.27 -26.73 1.49
C ILE A 7 0.73 -26.04 0.57
N LEU A 8 0.38 -24.83 0.11
CA LEU A 8 1.29 -23.93 -0.57
C LEU A 8 1.61 -22.78 0.39
N ASP A 9 2.88 -22.71 0.85
CA ASP A 9 3.31 -21.58 1.66
C ASP A 9 3.72 -20.41 0.75
N CYS A 10 3.04 -19.29 0.91
CA CYS A 10 3.28 -18.06 0.15
C CYS A 10 3.79 -16.89 1.00
N THR A 11 4.49 -17.20 2.12
CA THR A 11 4.96 -16.20 3.09
C THR A 11 5.78 -15.08 2.46
N LEU A 12 6.76 -15.42 1.63
CA LEU A 12 7.65 -14.41 1.04
C LEU A 12 6.97 -13.60 -0.07
N ARG A 13 6.03 -14.21 -0.77
CA ARG A 13 5.26 -13.52 -1.81
C ARG A 13 4.26 -12.55 -1.21
N ASP A 14 3.39 -13.01 -0.31
CA ASP A 14 2.29 -12.18 0.23
C ASP A 14 2.77 -11.27 1.37
N GLY A 15 3.72 -11.74 2.16
CA GLY A 15 4.38 -10.93 3.18
C GLY A 15 5.14 -9.72 2.63
N GLY A 16 5.61 -9.81 1.39
CA GLY A 16 6.32 -8.72 0.72
C GLY A 16 5.53 -7.41 0.57
N TYR A 17 4.20 -7.44 0.68
CA TYR A 17 3.38 -6.23 0.73
C TYR A 17 3.68 -5.33 1.93
N TYR A 18 4.39 -5.82 2.95
CA TYR A 18 4.79 -5.03 4.11
C TYR A 18 6.22 -4.48 4.02
N ASN A 19 7.15 -5.24 3.44
CA ASN A 19 8.56 -4.87 3.38
C ASN A 19 9.06 -4.61 1.95
N ASN A 20 8.17 -4.39 0.98
CA ASN A 20 8.49 -4.23 -0.44
C ASN A 20 9.27 -5.44 -1.02
N TRP A 21 8.97 -6.65 -0.56
CA TRP A 21 9.66 -7.90 -0.94
C TRP A 21 11.17 -7.89 -0.65
N ASP A 22 11.61 -7.03 0.27
CA ASP A 22 13.01 -6.93 0.69
C ASP A 22 13.30 -7.93 1.82
N PHE A 23 13.42 -9.20 1.44
CA PHE A 23 13.95 -10.27 2.27
C PHE A 23 15.42 -10.49 1.91
N LYS A 24 16.31 -10.56 2.91
CA LYS A 24 17.73 -10.84 2.69
C LYS A 24 17.94 -12.27 2.19
N PHE A 25 18.94 -12.48 1.35
CA PHE A 25 19.26 -13.80 0.79
C PHE A 25 19.34 -14.90 1.87
N ASN A 26 20.08 -14.63 2.96
CA ASN A 26 20.21 -15.59 4.06
C ASN A 26 18.89 -15.89 4.78
N ASP A 27 17.95 -14.95 4.81
CA ASP A 27 16.64 -15.17 5.43
C ASP A 27 15.74 -16.01 4.52
N ILE A 28 15.85 -15.83 3.19
CA ILE A 28 15.19 -16.70 2.21
C ILE A 28 15.71 -18.12 2.32
N GLN A 29 17.04 -18.32 2.41
CA GLN A 29 17.63 -19.65 2.53
C GLN A 29 17.20 -20.33 3.84
N ARG A 30 17.29 -19.64 4.99
CA ARG A 30 16.82 -20.15 6.29
C ARG A 30 15.33 -20.52 6.29
N TYR A 31 14.53 -19.76 5.57
CA TYR A 31 13.10 -20.05 5.40
C TYR A 31 12.92 -21.36 4.63
N LEU A 32 13.58 -21.55 3.48
CA LEU A 32 13.53 -22.78 2.69
C LEU A 32 13.95 -24.01 3.52
N ASP A 33 15.09 -23.89 4.22
CA ASP A 33 15.61 -24.97 5.08
C ASP A 33 14.68 -25.31 6.25
N SER A 34 13.92 -24.30 6.72
CA SER A 34 12.96 -24.52 7.81
C SER A 34 11.68 -25.21 7.34
N ILE A 35 11.13 -24.76 6.19
CA ILE A 35 9.91 -25.35 5.63
C ILE A 35 10.16 -26.76 5.12
N SER A 36 11.34 -27.08 4.62
CA SER A 36 11.68 -28.43 4.16
C SER A 36 11.60 -29.50 5.26
N LYS A 37 11.64 -29.08 6.53
CA LYS A 37 11.48 -29.96 7.70
C LYS A 37 10.01 -30.24 8.05
N THR A 38 9.08 -29.68 7.31
CA THR A 38 7.64 -29.87 7.47
C THR A 38 7.06 -30.67 6.31
N ARG A 39 5.79 -31.01 6.37
CA ARG A 39 5.10 -31.65 5.25
C ARG A 39 4.85 -30.74 4.04
N ILE A 40 5.15 -29.46 4.14
CA ILE A 40 4.93 -28.49 3.05
C ILE A 40 5.94 -28.77 1.92
N LYS A 41 5.40 -29.00 0.73
CA LYS A 41 6.21 -29.30 -0.46
C LYS A 41 6.21 -28.18 -1.51
N PHE A 42 5.32 -27.19 -1.37
CA PHE A 42 5.14 -26.13 -2.35
C PHE A 42 5.34 -24.75 -1.70
N ILE A 43 6.24 -23.97 -2.28
CA ILE A 43 6.60 -22.63 -1.81
C ILE A 43 6.50 -21.62 -2.96
N GLU A 44 5.73 -20.57 -2.77
CA GLU A 44 5.70 -19.43 -3.66
C GLU A 44 6.69 -18.37 -3.19
N LEU A 45 7.88 -18.35 -3.79
CA LEU A 45 9.01 -17.53 -3.35
C LEU A 45 8.76 -16.01 -3.46
N GLY A 46 7.98 -15.59 -4.43
CA GLY A 46 7.72 -14.18 -4.64
C GLY A 46 6.99 -13.90 -5.95
N PHE A 47 7.07 -12.66 -6.38
CA PHE A 47 6.57 -12.24 -7.69
C PHE A 47 7.65 -12.31 -8.77
N ARG A 48 7.20 -12.29 -10.03
CA ARG A 48 7.97 -11.83 -11.19
C ARG A 48 7.26 -10.60 -11.76
N PHE A 49 7.47 -9.42 -11.14
CA PHE A 49 6.91 -8.18 -11.67
C PHE A 49 7.58 -7.80 -12.99
N TYR A 50 6.77 -7.33 -13.93
CA TYR A 50 7.23 -6.93 -15.25
C TYR A 50 8.18 -5.73 -15.21
N GLU A 51 7.84 -4.69 -14.43
CA GLU A 51 8.63 -3.47 -14.31
C GLU A 51 9.54 -3.51 -13.10
N LYS A 52 10.84 -3.30 -13.32
CA LYS A 52 11.80 -3.18 -12.22
C LYS A 52 11.68 -1.83 -11.52
N ASN A 53 11.56 -1.85 -10.21
CA ASN A 53 11.53 -0.67 -9.35
C ASN A 53 12.63 -0.79 -8.29
N LYS A 54 13.49 0.24 -8.16
CA LYS A 54 14.63 0.27 -7.23
C LYS A 54 14.25 0.12 -5.74
N ILE A 55 12.99 0.33 -5.40
CA ILE A 55 12.48 0.25 -4.02
C ILE A 55 12.14 -1.19 -3.61
N LYS A 56 11.92 -2.08 -4.58
CA LYS A 56 11.51 -3.46 -4.32
C LYS A 56 12.72 -4.39 -4.21
N GLY A 57 12.65 -5.32 -3.25
CA GLY A 57 13.70 -6.28 -2.97
C GLY A 57 13.65 -7.56 -3.83
N LEU A 58 14.46 -8.54 -3.42
CA LEU A 58 14.76 -9.75 -4.21
C LEU A 58 13.52 -10.56 -4.60
N THR A 59 12.57 -10.76 -3.66
CA THR A 59 11.40 -11.60 -3.92
C THR A 59 10.26 -10.90 -4.69
N ALA A 60 10.45 -9.61 -5.05
CA ALA A 60 9.57 -8.94 -6.01
C ALA A 60 9.80 -9.42 -7.45
N TYR A 61 11.01 -9.85 -7.76
CA TYR A 61 11.40 -10.25 -9.11
C TYR A 61 11.69 -11.71 -9.22
N THR A 62 12.12 -12.35 -8.14
CA THR A 62 12.46 -13.77 -8.05
C THR A 62 13.08 -14.28 -9.37
N ASP A 63 14.11 -13.55 -9.82
CA ASP A 63 14.74 -13.79 -11.10
C ASP A 63 15.57 -15.10 -11.09
N ASP A 64 15.99 -15.53 -12.27
CA ASP A 64 16.71 -16.80 -12.41
C ASP A 64 18.06 -16.76 -11.69
N SER A 65 18.68 -15.58 -11.56
CA SER A 65 19.96 -15.44 -10.84
C SER A 65 19.80 -15.68 -9.33
N LEU A 66 18.70 -15.21 -8.73
CA LEU A 66 18.36 -15.51 -7.36
C LEU A 66 18.10 -17.00 -7.16
N ILE A 67 17.25 -17.60 -8.04
CA ILE A 67 16.88 -19.01 -7.93
C ILE A 67 18.11 -19.93 -8.09
N GLN A 68 19.03 -19.61 -8.99
CA GLN A 68 20.26 -20.39 -9.18
C GLN A 68 21.15 -20.40 -7.93
N LYS A 69 21.29 -19.26 -7.23
CA LYS A 69 22.10 -19.14 -6.02
C LYS A 69 21.50 -19.83 -4.80
N LEU A 70 20.18 -20.01 -4.77
CA LEU A 70 19.50 -20.69 -3.66
C LEU A 70 19.76 -22.20 -3.67
N LYS A 71 20.08 -22.74 -2.50
CA LYS A 71 20.11 -24.18 -2.23
C LYS A 71 18.70 -24.66 -1.92
N ILE A 72 18.00 -25.16 -2.95
CA ILE A 72 16.60 -25.60 -2.79
C ILE A 72 16.60 -27.03 -2.30
N PRO A 73 15.98 -27.33 -1.14
CA PRO A 73 15.86 -28.70 -0.64
C PRO A 73 15.11 -29.60 -1.62
N ARG A 74 15.54 -30.86 -1.76
CA ARG A 74 15.01 -31.81 -2.77
C ARG A 74 13.49 -32.05 -2.67
N ASN A 75 12.93 -31.95 -1.47
CA ASN A 75 11.51 -32.15 -1.19
C ASN A 75 10.66 -30.87 -1.42
N ILE A 76 11.26 -29.76 -1.84
CA ILE A 76 10.59 -28.47 -2.05
C ILE A 76 10.43 -28.14 -3.52
N ASN A 77 9.21 -27.86 -3.93
CA ASN A 77 8.86 -27.30 -5.22
C ASN A 77 8.68 -25.81 -5.09
N ILE A 78 9.51 -25.02 -5.76
CA ILE A 78 9.39 -23.56 -5.76
C ILE A 78 8.58 -23.06 -6.95
N GLY A 79 7.85 -21.98 -6.73
CA GLY A 79 7.10 -21.26 -7.76
C GLY A 79 7.13 -19.76 -7.56
N VAL A 80 6.55 -19.07 -8.52
CA VAL A 80 6.43 -17.60 -8.52
C VAL A 80 5.02 -17.18 -8.94
N MET A 81 4.62 -15.97 -8.53
CA MET A 81 3.37 -15.36 -8.98
C MET A 81 3.62 -14.27 -10.01
N ILE A 82 2.71 -14.16 -10.98
CA ILE A 82 2.62 -13.05 -11.92
C ILE A 82 1.23 -12.44 -11.80
N ASN A 83 1.15 -11.12 -11.74
CA ASN A 83 -0.13 -10.44 -11.93
C ASN A 83 -0.50 -10.45 -13.41
N THR A 84 -1.67 -10.94 -13.75
CA THR A 84 -2.13 -10.96 -15.15
C THR A 84 -2.20 -9.55 -15.74
N GLY A 85 -2.53 -8.53 -14.95
CA GLY A 85 -2.43 -7.15 -15.39
C GLY A 85 -1.05 -6.73 -15.90
N ASP A 86 0.03 -7.37 -15.45
CA ASP A 86 1.38 -7.13 -16.00
C ASP A 86 1.56 -7.78 -17.37
N LEU A 87 0.84 -8.88 -17.67
CA LEU A 87 0.84 -9.52 -18.99
C LEU A 87 0.03 -8.73 -20.03
N LEU A 88 -0.81 -7.79 -19.62
CA LEU A 88 -1.67 -6.97 -20.48
C LEU A 88 -1.07 -5.59 -20.79
N LYS A 89 0.19 -5.35 -20.42
CA LYS A 89 0.87 -4.05 -20.62
C LYS A 89 1.46 -3.91 -22.03
N ASN A 90 1.79 -2.64 -22.37
CA ASN A 90 2.63 -2.27 -23.51
C ASN A 90 2.12 -2.70 -24.90
N LYS A 91 0.79 -2.79 -25.08
CA LYS A 91 0.16 -3.20 -26.36
C LYS A 91 0.66 -4.57 -26.91
N LEU A 92 1.26 -5.40 -26.05
CA LEU A 92 1.71 -6.75 -26.38
C LEU A 92 0.67 -7.77 -25.93
N THR A 93 0.68 -8.95 -26.59
CA THR A 93 -0.15 -10.06 -26.14
C THR A 93 0.32 -10.61 -24.79
N PRO A 94 -0.56 -11.25 -24.00
CA PRO A 94 -0.16 -11.92 -22.76
C PRO A 94 0.99 -12.91 -22.94
N LEU A 95 1.00 -13.64 -24.05
CA LEU A 95 2.08 -14.56 -24.40
C LEU A 95 3.41 -13.84 -24.61
N GLN A 96 3.43 -12.75 -25.37
CA GLN A 96 4.64 -11.97 -25.62
C GLN A 96 5.23 -11.40 -24.32
N ASN A 97 4.37 -10.86 -23.45
CA ASN A 97 4.82 -10.36 -22.15
C ASN A 97 5.29 -11.51 -21.23
N CYS A 98 4.64 -12.66 -21.26
CA CYS A 98 5.06 -13.85 -20.53
C CYS A 98 6.47 -14.29 -20.96
N LYS A 99 6.75 -14.38 -22.27
CA LYS A 99 8.08 -14.70 -22.81
C LYS A 99 9.15 -13.67 -22.38
N LYS A 100 8.81 -12.39 -22.22
CA LYS A 100 9.74 -11.38 -21.69
C LYS A 100 10.05 -11.55 -20.22
N ILE A 101 9.10 -12.05 -19.43
CA ILE A 101 9.29 -12.31 -17.99
C ILE A 101 10.13 -13.59 -17.78
N PHE A 102 9.99 -14.58 -18.65
CA PHE A 102 10.71 -15.86 -18.61
C PHE A 102 11.68 -15.97 -19.78
N THR A 103 12.81 -15.29 -19.71
CA THR A 103 13.80 -15.25 -20.80
C THR A 103 14.63 -16.51 -20.91
N LYS A 104 14.77 -17.27 -19.82
CA LYS A 104 15.55 -18.52 -19.75
C LYS A 104 14.75 -19.61 -19.06
N LYS A 105 14.93 -20.86 -19.51
CA LYS A 105 14.42 -22.03 -18.80
C LYS A 105 15.15 -22.17 -17.48
N ASN A 106 14.41 -22.27 -16.37
CA ASN A 106 14.96 -22.49 -15.05
C ASN A 106 14.47 -23.82 -14.49
N GLU A 107 15.35 -24.82 -14.47
CA GLU A 107 15.00 -26.19 -14.06
C GLU A 107 14.61 -26.33 -12.59
N LYS A 108 14.99 -25.37 -11.73
CA LYS A 108 14.59 -25.35 -10.32
C LYS A 108 13.16 -24.82 -10.12
N LEU A 109 12.62 -24.02 -11.07
CA LEU A 109 11.26 -23.50 -11.00
C LEU A 109 10.27 -24.59 -11.43
N ARG A 110 9.25 -24.88 -10.60
CA ARG A 110 8.30 -25.96 -10.81
C ARG A 110 6.90 -25.51 -11.18
N PHE A 111 6.51 -24.33 -10.73
CA PHE A 111 5.17 -23.81 -11.03
C PHE A 111 5.14 -22.28 -11.15
N VAL A 112 4.14 -21.81 -11.87
CA VAL A 112 3.81 -20.38 -11.98
C VAL A 112 2.35 -20.18 -11.62
N ARG A 113 2.05 -19.17 -10.80
CA ARG A 113 0.68 -18.79 -10.49
C ARG A 113 0.32 -17.45 -11.14
N LEU A 114 -0.75 -17.45 -11.92
CA LEU A 114 -1.30 -16.26 -12.57
C LEU A 114 -2.42 -15.68 -11.72
N ALA A 115 -2.22 -14.48 -11.16
CA ALA A 115 -3.25 -13.79 -10.39
C ALA A 115 -4.13 -12.95 -11.33
N CYS A 116 -5.39 -13.37 -11.52
CA CYS A 116 -6.31 -12.82 -12.49
C CYS A 116 -7.52 -12.17 -11.83
N HIS A 117 -7.92 -11.00 -12.28
CA HIS A 117 -9.31 -10.56 -12.12
C HIS A 117 -10.21 -11.31 -13.11
N TYR A 118 -11.53 -11.26 -12.86
CA TYR A 118 -12.49 -12.01 -13.66
C TYR A 118 -12.37 -11.76 -15.17
N GLU A 119 -12.24 -10.50 -15.58
CA GLU A 119 -12.15 -10.17 -17.01
C GLU A 119 -10.79 -10.59 -17.63
N GLU A 120 -9.74 -10.64 -16.83
CA GLU A 120 -8.39 -10.99 -17.28
C GLU A 120 -8.22 -12.50 -17.53
N ILE A 121 -9.01 -13.34 -16.84
CA ILE A 121 -8.86 -14.79 -16.90
C ILE A 121 -9.07 -15.34 -18.33
N PHE A 122 -9.88 -14.65 -19.15
CA PHE A 122 -10.19 -15.07 -20.52
C PHE A 122 -9.06 -14.76 -21.52
N LEU A 123 -8.02 -14.05 -21.10
CA LEU A 123 -6.94 -13.58 -21.97
C LEU A 123 -5.66 -14.41 -21.82
N ILE A 124 -5.58 -15.34 -20.86
CA ILE A 124 -4.33 -16.02 -20.50
C ILE A 124 -4.08 -17.34 -21.21
N LYS A 125 -5.01 -17.83 -22.06
CA LYS A 125 -4.97 -19.19 -22.62
C LYS A 125 -3.62 -19.54 -23.25
N GLU A 126 -3.11 -18.69 -24.12
CA GLU A 126 -1.84 -18.94 -24.84
C GLU A 126 -0.62 -18.83 -23.90
N ALA A 127 -0.66 -17.93 -22.91
CA ALA A 127 0.39 -17.85 -21.89
C ALA A 127 0.41 -19.11 -21.01
N VAL A 128 -0.76 -19.62 -20.62
CA VAL A 128 -0.90 -20.88 -19.85
C VAL A 128 -0.36 -22.05 -20.66
N LYS A 129 -0.72 -22.15 -21.95
CA LYS A 129 -0.24 -23.20 -22.85
C LYS A 129 1.30 -23.18 -22.93
N TRP A 130 1.87 -22.02 -23.21
CA TRP A 130 3.32 -21.87 -23.33
C TRP A 130 4.08 -22.18 -22.04
N LEU A 131 3.58 -21.75 -20.86
CA LEU A 131 4.19 -22.08 -19.57
C LEU A 131 4.19 -23.60 -19.32
N ASN A 132 3.08 -24.28 -19.64
CA ASN A 132 2.96 -25.73 -19.50
C ASN A 132 3.90 -26.47 -20.46
N GLU A 133 4.03 -26.01 -21.71
CA GLU A 133 4.98 -26.55 -22.69
C GLU A 133 6.45 -26.37 -22.26
N ASN A 134 6.73 -25.43 -21.39
CA ASN A 134 8.03 -25.22 -20.75
C ASN A 134 8.18 -26.00 -19.42
N ASN A 135 7.40 -27.06 -19.22
CA ASN A 135 7.42 -27.95 -18.05
C ASN A 135 7.11 -27.26 -16.70
N LEU A 136 6.33 -26.18 -16.72
CA LEU A 136 5.84 -25.50 -15.53
C LEU A 136 4.39 -25.88 -15.25
N LYS A 137 4.08 -26.29 -14.02
CA LYS A 137 2.68 -26.34 -13.58
C LYS A 137 2.11 -24.94 -13.52
N VAL A 138 0.88 -24.77 -13.99
CA VAL A 138 0.25 -23.46 -14.06
C VAL A 138 -0.96 -23.42 -13.14
N PHE A 139 -0.90 -22.56 -12.14
CA PHE A 139 -2.00 -22.30 -11.22
C PHE A 139 -2.64 -20.96 -11.58
N VAL A 140 -3.95 -20.92 -11.67
CA VAL A 140 -4.71 -19.70 -11.98
C VAL A 140 -5.46 -19.26 -10.72
N ASN A 141 -5.19 -18.08 -10.23
CA ASN A 141 -5.79 -17.54 -9.00
C ASN A 141 -6.83 -16.46 -9.34
N LEU A 142 -8.12 -16.83 -9.29
CA LEU A 142 -9.23 -15.91 -9.50
C LEU A 142 -9.44 -15.03 -8.28
N MET A 143 -9.03 -13.76 -8.40
CA MET A 143 -9.07 -12.78 -7.32
C MET A 143 -10.48 -12.22 -7.05
N GLN A 144 -10.69 -11.73 -5.82
CA GLN A 144 -11.94 -11.05 -5.40
C GLN A 144 -13.20 -11.89 -5.63
N ILE A 145 -13.13 -13.17 -5.32
CA ILE A 145 -14.22 -14.13 -5.57
C ILE A 145 -15.57 -13.70 -4.94
N SER A 146 -15.54 -12.97 -3.81
CA SER A 146 -16.73 -12.44 -3.14
C SER A 146 -17.52 -11.42 -3.97
N GLU A 147 -16.91 -10.86 -5.03
CA GLU A 147 -17.53 -9.88 -5.92
C GLU A 147 -17.97 -10.49 -7.25
N ILE A 148 -17.79 -11.80 -7.42
CA ILE A 148 -18.09 -12.52 -8.65
C ILE A 148 -19.39 -13.30 -8.47
N SER A 149 -20.36 -13.10 -9.35
CA SER A 149 -21.61 -13.86 -9.32
C SER A 149 -21.40 -15.34 -9.68
N ASN A 150 -22.29 -16.22 -9.20
CA ASN A 150 -22.20 -17.65 -9.48
C ASN A 150 -22.15 -17.95 -10.99
N LYS A 151 -22.94 -17.24 -11.81
CA LYS A 151 -22.90 -17.38 -13.29
C LYS A 151 -21.52 -17.04 -13.85
N LYS A 152 -20.87 -16.01 -13.34
CA LYS A 152 -19.51 -15.63 -13.74
C LYS A 152 -18.47 -16.65 -13.27
N ILE A 153 -18.60 -17.23 -12.07
CA ILE A 153 -17.73 -18.30 -11.58
C ILE A 153 -17.80 -19.51 -12.51
N ILE A 154 -19.03 -19.95 -12.89
CA ILE A 154 -19.24 -21.06 -13.82
C ILE A 154 -18.58 -20.76 -15.17
N LYS A 155 -18.75 -19.54 -15.71
CA LYS A 155 -18.13 -19.14 -16.98
C LYS A 155 -16.60 -19.21 -16.91
N ALA A 156 -15.99 -18.77 -15.79
CA ALA A 156 -14.55 -18.87 -15.56
C ALA A 156 -14.10 -20.34 -15.50
N CYS A 157 -14.82 -21.22 -14.79
CA CYS A 157 -14.55 -22.66 -14.73
C CYS A 157 -14.54 -23.30 -16.13
N ASN A 158 -15.61 -23.03 -16.92
CA ASN A 158 -15.73 -23.55 -18.28
C ASN A 158 -14.60 -23.08 -19.19
N PHE A 159 -14.12 -21.85 -19.02
CA PHE A 159 -12.96 -21.36 -19.75
C PHE A 159 -11.67 -22.08 -19.31
N ILE A 160 -11.41 -22.18 -18.00
CA ILE A 160 -10.22 -22.83 -17.46
C ILE A 160 -10.16 -24.32 -17.83
N ASN A 161 -11.29 -24.99 -17.92
CA ASN A 161 -11.35 -26.38 -18.41
C ASN A 161 -10.75 -26.57 -19.81
N LYS A 162 -10.84 -25.52 -20.66
CA LYS A 162 -10.29 -25.50 -22.03
C LYS A 162 -8.82 -25.05 -22.09
N THR A 163 -8.16 -24.90 -20.94
CA THR A 163 -6.74 -24.51 -20.85
C THR A 163 -5.87 -25.65 -20.31
N LYS A 164 -4.55 -25.47 -20.38
CA LYS A 164 -3.55 -26.37 -19.78
C LYS A 164 -3.24 -26.01 -18.31
N ALA A 165 -4.11 -25.24 -17.62
CA ALA A 165 -3.95 -24.99 -16.21
C ALA A 165 -4.12 -26.25 -15.36
N ASP A 166 -3.34 -26.39 -14.29
CA ASP A 166 -3.39 -27.54 -13.38
C ASP A 166 -4.37 -27.31 -12.23
N VAL A 167 -4.40 -26.09 -11.68
CA VAL A 167 -5.19 -25.73 -10.49
C VAL A 167 -5.92 -24.42 -10.72
N LEU A 168 -7.21 -24.38 -10.39
CA LEU A 168 -7.97 -23.15 -10.26
C LEU A 168 -8.10 -22.78 -8.80
N TYR A 169 -7.44 -21.69 -8.39
CA TYR A 169 -7.60 -21.08 -7.09
C TYR A 169 -8.70 -20.02 -7.10
N PHE A 170 -9.36 -19.87 -5.99
CA PHE A 170 -10.17 -18.68 -5.70
C PHE A 170 -9.64 -17.96 -4.46
N ALA A 171 -9.59 -16.62 -4.54
CA ALA A 171 -9.04 -15.80 -3.48
C ALA A 171 -10.11 -14.91 -2.83
N ASP A 172 -10.23 -15.00 -1.50
CA ASP A 172 -10.99 -14.06 -0.68
C ASP A 172 -10.18 -12.77 -0.47
N SER A 173 -9.94 -12.03 -1.55
CA SER A 173 -9.05 -10.85 -1.52
C SER A 173 -9.54 -9.72 -0.62
N LEU A 174 -10.83 -9.67 -0.30
CA LEU A 174 -11.44 -8.72 0.63
C LEU A 174 -11.51 -9.26 2.07
N GLY A 175 -11.25 -10.57 2.26
CA GLY A 175 -11.32 -11.24 3.55
C GLY A 175 -12.72 -11.19 4.18
N CYS A 176 -13.76 -11.20 3.35
CA CYS A 176 -15.13 -11.02 3.80
C CYS A 176 -16.01 -12.27 3.69
N LEU A 177 -15.45 -13.40 3.24
CA LEU A 177 -16.18 -14.66 3.16
C LEU A 177 -16.36 -15.29 4.55
N THR A 178 -17.53 -15.89 4.72
CA THR A 178 -17.85 -16.80 5.83
C THR A 178 -17.62 -18.25 5.40
N PRO A 179 -17.48 -19.20 6.33
CA PRO A 179 -17.36 -20.63 6.01
C PRO A 179 -18.52 -21.16 5.15
N LYS A 180 -19.76 -20.68 5.40
CA LYS A 180 -20.95 -21.03 4.61
C LYS A 180 -20.83 -20.57 3.15
N GLN A 181 -20.40 -19.33 2.93
CA GLN A 181 -20.20 -18.81 1.57
C GLN A 181 -19.04 -19.53 0.86
N THR A 182 -17.94 -19.80 1.57
CA THR A 182 -16.80 -20.57 1.04
C THR A 182 -17.24 -21.97 0.62
N LYS A 183 -18.04 -22.69 1.44
CA LYS A 183 -18.64 -23.98 1.09
C LYS A 183 -19.43 -23.89 -0.22
N THR A 184 -20.30 -22.88 -0.34
CA THR A 184 -21.13 -22.69 -1.55
C THR A 184 -20.25 -22.47 -2.79
N ILE A 185 -19.28 -21.55 -2.73
CA ILE A 185 -18.36 -21.25 -3.83
C ILE A 185 -17.58 -22.51 -4.23
N THR A 186 -17.02 -23.22 -3.25
CA THR A 186 -16.24 -24.43 -3.54
C THR A 186 -17.08 -25.51 -4.23
N LYS A 187 -18.33 -25.71 -3.80
CA LYS A 187 -19.25 -26.67 -4.44
C LYS A 187 -19.58 -26.25 -5.87
N ILE A 188 -19.79 -24.95 -6.16
CA ILE A 188 -20.00 -24.45 -7.51
C ILE A 188 -18.80 -24.74 -8.39
N ILE A 189 -17.58 -24.45 -7.91
CA ILE A 189 -16.35 -24.70 -8.66
C ILE A 189 -16.18 -26.21 -8.87
N LYS A 190 -16.36 -27.03 -7.83
CA LYS A 190 -16.22 -28.50 -7.92
C LYS A 190 -17.17 -29.12 -8.96
N LYS A 191 -18.39 -28.61 -9.05
CA LYS A 191 -19.39 -29.08 -10.04
C LYS A 191 -19.02 -28.71 -11.48
N ASN A 192 -18.32 -27.58 -11.70
CA ASN A 192 -18.14 -26.99 -13.04
C ASN A 192 -16.68 -26.97 -13.51
N CYS A 193 -15.70 -27.31 -12.66
CA CYS A 193 -14.27 -27.30 -12.98
C CYS A 193 -13.69 -28.70 -12.84
N ILE A 194 -13.03 -29.19 -13.89
CA ILE A 194 -12.33 -30.49 -13.89
C ILE A 194 -10.91 -30.39 -13.31
N LYS A 195 -10.40 -29.17 -13.11
CA LYS A 195 -9.08 -28.94 -12.54
C LYS A 195 -9.08 -29.09 -11.03
N GLN A 196 -7.89 -29.27 -10.43
CA GLN A 196 -7.75 -29.19 -8.99
C GLN A 196 -8.19 -27.80 -8.49
N ILE A 197 -8.67 -27.74 -7.25
CA ILE A 197 -9.23 -26.51 -6.66
C ILE A 197 -8.35 -26.06 -5.51
N GLY A 198 -8.01 -24.76 -5.48
CA GLY A 198 -7.28 -24.15 -4.39
C GLY A 198 -8.03 -22.97 -3.74
N ILE A 199 -7.69 -22.70 -2.50
CA ILE A 199 -8.19 -21.53 -1.77
C ILE A 199 -7.04 -20.67 -1.25
N HIS A 200 -7.16 -19.34 -1.44
CA HIS A 200 -6.33 -18.31 -0.81
C HIS A 200 -7.19 -17.43 0.09
N ALA A 201 -7.12 -17.64 1.41
CA ALA A 201 -7.99 -16.98 2.37
C ALA A 201 -7.25 -15.89 3.16
N HIS A 202 -7.79 -14.65 3.12
CA HIS A 202 -7.37 -13.57 4.00
C HIS A 202 -8.11 -13.60 5.35
N ASP A 203 -7.48 -13.05 6.39
CA ASP A 203 -7.94 -13.19 7.77
C ASP A 203 -8.61 -11.93 8.35
N ASN A 204 -9.27 -11.12 7.51
CA ASN A 204 -9.93 -9.88 7.95
C ASN A 204 -11.00 -10.12 9.03
N LEU A 205 -11.77 -11.19 8.90
CA LEU A 205 -12.82 -11.58 9.84
C LEU A 205 -12.36 -12.61 10.89
N GLY A 206 -11.08 -13.00 10.89
CA GLY A 206 -10.59 -14.12 11.73
C GLY A 206 -11.11 -15.47 11.26
N CYS A 207 -11.49 -15.61 9.99
CA CYS A 207 -12.11 -16.80 9.44
C CYS A 207 -11.21 -17.59 8.47
N ALA A 208 -9.96 -17.19 8.26
CA ALA A 208 -9.10 -17.80 7.25
C ALA A 208 -8.94 -19.32 7.44
N LEU A 209 -8.71 -19.80 8.67
CA LEU A 209 -8.64 -21.24 8.95
C LEU A 209 -9.98 -21.93 8.68
N LYS A 210 -11.08 -21.40 9.22
CA LYS A 210 -12.42 -22.00 9.05
C LYS A 210 -12.83 -22.03 7.58
N ASN A 211 -12.53 -20.99 6.82
CA ASN A 211 -12.77 -20.92 5.37
C ASN A 211 -11.95 -21.97 4.62
N SER A 212 -10.67 -22.10 4.93
CA SER A 212 -9.78 -23.07 4.28
C SER A 212 -10.19 -24.52 4.56
N LEU A 213 -10.54 -24.84 5.79
CA LEU A 213 -11.08 -26.15 6.15
C LEU A 213 -12.44 -26.41 5.50
N SER A 214 -13.31 -25.39 5.46
CA SER A 214 -14.59 -25.50 4.76
C SER A 214 -14.41 -25.76 3.26
N ALA A 215 -13.45 -25.13 2.61
CA ALA A 215 -13.12 -25.38 1.20
C ALA A 215 -12.58 -26.81 1.01
N SER A 216 -11.62 -27.24 1.84
CA SER A 216 -11.04 -28.58 1.76
C SER A 216 -12.09 -29.65 1.92
N ASN A 217 -12.97 -29.56 2.93
CA ASN A 217 -14.06 -30.50 3.18
C ASN A 217 -15.11 -30.53 2.05
N ASN A 218 -15.08 -29.59 1.11
CA ASN A 218 -16.02 -29.52 -0.01
C ASN A 218 -15.33 -29.66 -1.38
N GLY A 219 -14.06 -30.14 -1.42
CA GLY A 219 -13.38 -30.54 -2.65
C GLY A 219 -12.21 -29.66 -3.09
N ALA A 220 -11.78 -28.68 -2.30
CA ALA A 220 -10.51 -28.02 -2.53
C ALA A 220 -9.35 -28.92 -2.10
N THR A 221 -8.38 -29.11 -3.00
CA THR A 221 -7.20 -29.95 -2.79
C THR A 221 -5.92 -29.14 -2.54
N TRP A 222 -6.02 -27.82 -2.56
CA TRP A 222 -4.91 -26.90 -2.29
C TRP A 222 -5.34 -25.80 -1.32
N VAL A 223 -4.47 -25.49 -0.36
CA VAL A 223 -4.68 -24.46 0.66
C VAL A 223 -3.44 -23.61 0.77
N ASP A 224 -3.60 -22.29 0.61
CA ASP A 224 -2.52 -21.34 0.85
C ASP A 224 -2.39 -21.00 2.32
N SER A 225 -1.13 -20.84 2.77
CA SER A 225 -0.83 -20.37 4.12
C SER A 225 0.43 -19.50 4.15
N THR A 226 0.64 -18.81 5.27
CA THR A 226 1.82 -18.00 5.52
C THR A 226 2.27 -18.12 6.98
N ILE A 227 3.59 -18.13 7.23
CA ILE A 227 4.13 -18.18 8.60
C ILE A 227 3.65 -16.95 9.38
N THR A 228 3.11 -17.19 10.57
CA THR A 228 2.50 -16.18 11.46
C THR A 228 1.38 -15.35 10.81
N GLY A 229 0.84 -15.83 9.69
CA GLY A 229 -0.16 -15.14 8.91
C GLY A 229 0.40 -13.90 8.17
N MET A 230 1.70 -13.85 7.86
CA MET A 230 2.29 -12.69 7.19
C MET A 230 1.71 -12.52 5.78
N GLY A 231 0.98 -11.44 5.55
CA GLY A 231 0.37 -11.16 4.25
C GLY A 231 -0.30 -9.80 4.23
N ARG A 232 -0.73 -9.36 3.07
CA ARG A 232 -1.35 -8.05 2.86
C ARG A 232 -2.48 -7.76 3.85
N GLY A 233 -2.47 -6.58 4.44
CA GLY A 233 -3.51 -6.14 5.38
C GLY A 233 -3.53 -6.96 6.66
N PRO A 234 -4.63 -7.68 6.96
CA PRO A 234 -4.73 -8.51 8.17
C PRO A 234 -3.90 -9.78 8.10
N GLY A 235 -3.39 -10.12 6.91
CA GLY A 235 -2.68 -11.36 6.66
C GLY A 235 -3.61 -12.49 6.21
N ASN A 236 -3.06 -13.70 6.25
CA ASN A 236 -3.65 -14.91 5.68
C ASN A 236 -3.80 -15.98 6.75
N LEU A 237 -4.29 -17.15 6.33
CA LEU A 237 -4.22 -18.37 7.11
C LEU A 237 -2.79 -18.61 7.62
N LYS A 238 -2.65 -18.88 8.92
CA LYS A 238 -1.32 -19.16 9.49
C LYS A 238 -0.89 -20.59 9.18
N THR A 239 0.33 -20.74 8.70
CA THR A 239 0.92 -22.06 8.41
C THR A 239 0.96 -22.94 9.66
N GLU A 240 1.22 -22.35 10.84
CA GLU A 240 1.21 -23.06 12.10
C GLU A 240 -0.16 -23.62 12.48
N GLU A 241 -1.25 -22.95 12.07
CA GLU A 241 -2.61 -23.39 12.39
C GLU A 241 -3.07 -24.50 11.45
N ILE A 242 -2.81 -24.39 10.15
CA ILE A 242 -3.23 -25.41 9.19
C ILE A 242 -2.43 -26.72 9.37
N LEU A 243 -1.14 -26.64 9.71
CA LEU A 243 -0.33 -27.81 10.00
C LEU A 243 -0.84 -28.61 11.21
N LYS A 244 -1.33 -27.91 12.25
CA LYS A 244 -1.93 -28.57 13.44
C LYS A 244 -3.24 -29.28 13.13
N ASN A 245 -3.98 -28.82 12.15
CA ASN A 245 -5.26 -29.43 11.73
C ASN A 245 -5.09 -30.55 10.70
N ASP A 246 -3.87 -30.97 10.46
CA ASP A 246 -3.56 -32.09 9.56
C ASP A 246 -3.40 -33.40 10.35
N ASN A 247 -4.34 -34.32 10.20
CA ASN A 247 -4.38 -35.57 10.93
C ASN A 247 -3.50 -36.67 10.35
N GLN A 248 -2.83 -36.46 9.19
CA GLN A 248 -2.16 -37.50 8.42
C GLN A 248 -0.66 -37.66 8.68
N LYS A 249 -0.04 -36.86 9.56
CA LYS A 249 1.42 -36.82 9.69
C LYS A 249 1.93 -36.86 11.11
N THR A 250 3.22 -37.22 11.24
CA THR A 250 3.92 -37.26 12.53
C THR A 250 3.93 -35.87 13.18
N ASP A 251 4.01 -35.83 14.49
CA ASP A 251 4.07 -34.59 15.27
C ASP A 251 5.21 -33.68 14.86
N HIS A 252 6.32 -34.22 14.35
CA HIS A 252 7.47 -33.47 13.89
C HIS A 252 7.17 -32.70 12.59
N GLU A 253 6.51 -33.34 11.62
CA GLU A 253 6.17 -32.74 10.31
C GLU A 253 5.07 -31.66 10.41
N ARG A 254 4.31 -31.64 11.52
CA ARG A 254 3.28 -30.63 11.84
C ARG A 254 3.84 -29.36 12.46
N LYS A 255 5.13 -29.34 12.83
CA LYS A 255 5.73 -28.21 13.57
C LYS A 255 6.74 -27.48 12.71
N ILE A 256 6.55 -26.17 12.59
CA ILE A 256 7.54 -25.28 11.98
C ILE A 256 8.67 -25.03 12.99
N PRO A 257 9.94 -25.07 12.59
CA PRO A 257 11.06 -24.78 13.49
C PRO A 257 10.91 -23.43 14.21
N ILE A 258 11.12 -23.42 15.52
CA ILE A 258 10.92 -22.24 16.38
C ILE A 258 11.75 -21.04 15.93
N LYS A 259 12.96 -21.27 15.40
CA LYS A 259 13.85 -20.19 14.94
C LYS A 259 13.21 -19.34 13.86
N ILE A 260 12.54 -19.95 12.87
CA ILE A 260 11.90 -19.19 11.78
C ILE A 260 10.61 -18.52 12.25
N ILE A 261 9.84 -19.14 13.15
CA ILE A 261 8.68 -18.50 13.78
C ILE A 261 9.11 -17.25 14.56
N LYS A 262 10.20 -17.33 15.34
CA LYS A 262 10.74 -16.18 16.08
C LYS A 262 11.15 -15.05 15.14
N TYR A 263 11.74 -15.36 13.99
CA TYR A 263 12.09 -14.37 12.96
C TYR A 263 10.84 -13.63 12.45
N PHE A 264 9.82 -14.35 12.00
CA PHE A 264 8.58 -13.73 11.51
C PHE A 264 7.79 -13.02 12.63
N LYS A 265 7.83 -13.49 13.88
CA LYS A 265 7.28 -12.76 15.03
C LYS A 265 7.98 -11.41 15.28
N LYS A 266 9.31 -11.31 15.07
CA LYS A 266 10.04 -10.03 15.12
C LYS A 266 9.55 -9.09 14.02
N LEU A 267 9.42 -9.57 12.79
CA LEU A 267 8.86 -8.77 11.69
C LEU A 267 7.42 -8.33 12.00
N LYS A 268 6.60 -9.21 12.61
CA LYS A 268 5.22 -8.86 13.01
C LYS A 268 5.16 -7.71 14.00
N LYS A 269 6.11 -7.63 14.94
CA LYS A 269 6.21 -6.48 15.88
C LYS A 269 6.51 -5.16 15.14
N ILE A 270 7.29 -5.23 14.05
CA ILE A 270 7.67 -4.05 13.24
C ILE A 270 6.52 -3.63 12.33
N TYR A 271 5.98 -4.55 11.56
CA TYR A 271 5.01 -4.25 10.49
C TYR A 271 3.55 -4.36 10.93
N LYS A 272 3.27 -4.98 12.08
CA LYS A 272 1.96 -5.03 12.76
C LYS A 272 0.83 -5.62 11.90
N TRP A 273 1.09 -6.65 11.08
CA TRP A 273 0.01 -7.38 10.42
C TRP A 273 -0.81 -8.20 11.41
N GLY A 274 -2.00 -8.55 11.02
CA GLY A 274 -2.95 -9.35 11.80
C GLY A 274 -4.33 -8.73 11.83
N SER A 275 -5.33 -9.56 12.11
CA SER A 275 -6.73 -9.16 12.22
C SER A 275 -6.90 -8.16 13.36
N ASN A 276 -7.73 -7.16 13.15
CA ASN A 276 -8.14 -6.18 14.15
C ASN A 276 -9.52 -5.60 13.79
N LYS A 277 -10.12 -4.85 14.72
CA LYS A 277 -11.45 -4.26 14.55
C LYS A 277 -11.61 -3.42 13.27
N TYR A 278 -10.57 -2.77 12.80
CA TYR A 278 -10.62 -1.91 11.60
C TYR A 278 -10.67 -2.75 10.32
N TYR A 279 -9.89 -3.83 10.25
CA TYR A 279 -9.96 -4.78 9.14
C TYR A 279 -11.29 -5.52 9.12
N SER A 280 -11.81 -5.94 10.29
CA SER A 280 -13.12 -6.59 10.38
C SER A 280 -14.25 -5.66 9.93
N LEU A 281 -14.20 -4.39 10.32
CA LEU A 281 -15.18 -3.39 9.89
C LEU A 281 -15.07 -3.11 8.38
N ALA A 282 -13.87 -3.01 7.85
CA ALA A 282 -13.62 -2.84 6.43
C ALA A 282 -14.16 -4.02 5.60
N ALA A 283 -13.92 -5.25 6.05
CA ALA A 283 -14.43 -6.45 5.39
C ALA A 283 -15.97 -6.47 5.33
N LYS A 284 -16.66 -6.14 6.45
CA LYS A 284 -18.13 -6.01 6.48
C LYS A 284 -18.67 -5.03 5.44
N HIS A 285 -17.87 -4.03 5.06
CA HIS A 285 -18.24 -3.03 4.06
C HIS A 285 -17.56 -3.23 2.70
N LYS A 286 -16.90 -4.38 2.50
CA LYS A 286 -16.19 -4.73 1.25
C LYS A 286 -15.14 -3.68 0.83
N ILE A 287 -14.51 -3.03 1.82
CA ILE A 287 -13.42 -2.08 1.60
C ILE A 287 -12.13 -2.86 1.42
N HIS A 288 -11.39 -2.59 0.35
CA HIS A 288 -10.12 -3.25 0.06
C HIS A 288 -9.11 -3.07 1.22
N PRO A 289 -8.49 -4.15 1.74
CA PRO A 289 -7.67 -4.11 2.94
C PRO A 289 -6.47 -3.16 2.88
N THR A 290 -5.96 -2.86 1.68
CA THR A 290 -4.86 -1.90 1.51
C THR A 290 -5.22 -0.49 1.99
N TYR A 291 -6.49 -0.07 1.95
CA TYR A 291 -6.89 1.21 2.54
C TYR A 291 -6.59 1.24 4.04
N ILE A 292 -6.97 0.18 4.74
CA ILE A 292 -6.75 0.07 6.17
C ILE A 292 -5.26 -0.07 6.49
N GLN A 293 -4.54 -0.88 5.73
CA GLN A 293 -3.09 -1.02 5.87
C GLN A 293 -2.39 0.34 5.75
N LYS A 294 -2.75 1.16 4.77
CA LYS A 294 -2.18 2.50 4.57
C LYS A 294 -2.53 3.45 5.72
N ILE A 295 -3.78 3.44 6.18
CA ILE A 295 -4.18 4.28 7.33
C ILE A 295 -3.41 3.90 8.59
N LEU A 296 -3.25 2.59 8.86
CA LEU A 296 -2.59 2.09 10.06
C LEU A 296 -1.06 2.27 10.04
N SER A 297 -0.45 2.32 8.85
CA SER A 297 1.00 2.48 8.67
C SER A 297 1.46 3.92 8.49
N ASP A 298 0.55 4.87 8.33
CA ASP A 298 0.85 6.28 8.07
C ASP A 298 0.61 7.10 9.33
N ASP A 299 1.70 7.55 9.96
CA ASP A 299 1.68 8.34 11.20
C ASP A 299 0.95 9.70 11.07
N ARG A 300 0.59 10.10 9.85
CA ARG A 300 -0.25 11.28 9.58
C ARG A 300 -1.69 11.07 10.06
N TYR A 301 -2.17 9.81 10.14
CA TYR A 301 -3.49 9.49 10.67
C TYR A 301 -3.43 9.14 12.16
N LYS A 302 -4.37 9.67 12.94
CA LYS A 302 -4.49 9.37 14.38
C LYS A 302 -5.55 8.29 14.61
N LYS A 303 -5.41 7.51 15.69
CA LYS A 303 -6.35 6.42 16.01
C LYS A 303 -7.83 6.86 16.06
N VAL A 304 -8.10 8.09 16.51
CA VAL A 304 -9.47 8.64 16.57
C VAL A 304 -10.09 8.83 15.19
N GLU A 305 -9.28 8.96 14.13
CA GLU A 305 -9.73 9.20 12.77
C GLU A 305 -10.05 7.93 12.00
N TYR A 306 -9.48 6.78 12.39
CA TYR A 306 -9.58 5.54 11.62
C TYR A 306 -11.02 5.13 11.34
N LEU A 307 -11.91 5.24 12.32
CA LEU A 307 -13.34 4.93 12.13
C LEU A 307 -14.01 5.91 11.18
N GLN A 308 -13.70 7.21 11.29
CA GLN A 308 -14.27 8.23 10.40
C GLN A 308 -13.84 7.99 8.95
N ILE A 309 -12.58 7.66 8.73
CA ILE A 309 -12.05 7.32 7.40
C ILE A 309 -12.78 6.11 6.83
N ILE A 310 -12.94 5.04 7.60
CA ILE A 310 -13.64 3.82 7.18
C ILE A 310 -15.09 4.15 6.81
N TYR A 311 -15.79 4.95 7.60
CA TYR A 311 -17.15 5.39 7.29
C TYR A 311 -17.25 6.25 6.03
N GLN A 312 -16.23 7.04 5.69
CA GLN A 312 -16.20 7.76 4.42
C GLN A 312 -15.90 6.83 3.24
N LEU A 313 -14.94 5.93 3.40
CA LEU A 313 -14.62 4.91 2.38
C LEU A 313 -15.82 4.00 2.06
N LYS A 314 -16.67 3.70 3.04
CA LYS A 314 -17.91 2.95 2.85
C LYS A 314 -18.87 3.61 1.85
N LYS A 315 -18.87 4.95 1.73
CA LYS A 315 -19.79 5.70 0.88
C LYS A 315 -19.41 5.71 -0.60
N ILE A 316 -18.23 5.22 -0.94
CA ILE A 316 -17.69 5.17 -2.30
C ILE A 316 -17.27 3.75 -2.65
N ASP A 317 -17.18 3.44 -3.94
CA ASP A 317 -16.67 2.12 -4.36
C ASP A 317 -15.19 1.97 -4.02
N THR A 318 -14.88 1.12 -3.05
CA THR A 318 -13.54 0.85 -2.51
C THR A 318 -13.10 -0.61 -2.64
N ARG A 319 -13.80 -1.39 -3.45
CA ARG A 319 -13.48 -2.81 -3.72
C ARG A 319 -12.13 -3.00 -4.41
N LYS A 320 -11.70 -2.02 -5.20
CA LYS A 320 -10.34 -1.93 -5.74
C LYS A 320 -9.60 -0.78 -5.05
N TYR A 321 -8.33 -1.02 -4.68
CA TYR A 321 -7.52 0.03 -4.08
C TYR A 321 -7.20 1.12 -5.11
N ASN A 322 -7.47 2.35 -4.72
CA ASN A 322 -7.07 3.54 -5.45
C ASN A 322 -6.64 4.60 -4.43
N PRO A 323 -5.38 5.03 -4.42
CA PRO A 323 -4.88 6.00 -3.45
C PRO A 323 -5.65 7.33 -3.48
N TYR A 324 -6.22 7.71 -4.61
CA TYR A 324 -7.09 8.89 -4.70
C TYR A 324 -8.34 8.78 -3.87
N LYS A 325 -8.97 7.60 -3.83
CA LYS A 325 -10.20 7.40 -3.05
C LYS A 325 -9.94 7.58 -1.57
N LEU A 326 -8.72 7.28 -1.10
CA LEU A 326 -8.30 7.57 0.27
C LEU A 326 -8.10 9.08 0.50
N ILE A 327 -7.52 9.77 -0.48
CA ILE A 327 -7.12 11.18 -0.38
C ILE A 327 -8.25 12.14 -0.78
N ASN A 328 -8.97 11.81 -1.86
CA ASN A 328 -10.05 12.64 -2.42
C ASN A 328 -11.43 12.25 -1.93
N SER A 329 -11.52 11.41 -0.87
CA SER A 329 -12.81 11.11 -0.30
C SER A 329 -13.61 12.41 -0.15
N SER A 330 -14.89 12.35 -0.28
CA SER A 330 -15.99 13.32 -0.19
C SER A 330 -15.78 14.72 0.43
N PHE A 331 -14.53 15.17 0.68
CA PHE A 331 -14.20 16.45 1.32
C PHE A 331 -14.00 17.59 0.34
N PHE A 332 -13.69 17.28 -0.94
CA PHE A 332 -13.60 18.28 -2.00
C PHE A 332 -14.79 18.17 -2.94
N ILE A 333 -15.44 19.29 -3.21
CA ILE A 333 -16.70 19.35 -3.96
C ILE A 333 -16.48 19.10 -5.47
N SER A 334 -15.31 19.46 -5.99
CA SER A 334 -15.09 19.58 -7.43
C SER A 334 -13.71 19.06 -7.84
N ASN A 335 -13.66 18.36 -8.97
CA ASN A 335 -12.41 18.03 -9.65
C ASN A 335 -11.74 19.24 -10.32
N LYS A 336 -12.48 20.33 -10.52
CA LYS A 336 -11.95 21.59 -11.08
C LYS A 336 -11.43 22.46 -9.95
N PRO A 337 -10.12 22.68 -9.86
CA PRO A 337 -9.54 23.40 -8.74
C PRO A 337 -9.87 24.90 -8.80
N PHE A 338 -10.23 25.49 -7.65
CA PHE A 338 -10.39 26.93 -7.49
C PHE A 338 -10.17 27.34 -6.04
N GLY A 339 -9.75 28.58 -5.82
CA GLY A 339 -9.64 29.23 -4.51
C GLY A 339 -10.06 30.68 -4.62
N ARG A 340 -10.49 31.27 -3.52
CA ARG A 340 -10.92 32.67 -3.48
C ARG A 340 -9.72 33.61 -3.55
N ASP A 341 -8.64 33.27 -2.85
CA ASP A 341 -7.56 34.20 -2.56
C ASP A 341 -6.33 33.96 -3.44
N GLU A 342 -5.58 35.03 -3.69
CA GLU A 342 -4.28 35.00 -4.36
C GLU A 342 -3.17 35.15 -3.32
N PRO A 343 -2.24 34.19 -3.20
CA PRO A 343 -1.14 34.27 -2.23
C PRO A 343 -0.29 35.54 -2.34
N LYS A 344 -0.15 36.09 -3.54
CA LYS A 344 0.59 37.36 -3.78
C LYS A 344 0.11 38.52 -2.92
N LYS A 345 -1.17 38.55 -2.52
CA LYS A 345 -1.72 39.61 -1.69
C LYS A 345 -1.29 39.52 -0.22
N ILE A 346 -0.78 38.37 0.20
CA ILE A 346 -0.41 38.07 1.60
C ILE A 346 1.10 38.00 1.76
N PHE A 347 1.79 37.34 0.85
CA PHE A 347 3.24 37.23 0.87
C PHE A 347 3.86 38.48 0.26
N LYS A 348 4.48 39.26 1.13
CA LYS A 348 5.28 40.42 0.78
C LYS A 348 6.72 39.98 0.48
N ASP A 349 7.56 40.95 0.23
CA ASP A 349 8.96 40.76 -0.17
C ASP A 349 9.88 40.36 1.02
N GLU A 350 9.58 39.23 1.66
CA GLU A 350 10.21 38.76 2.89
C GLU A 350 10.92 37.40 2.67
N ASN A 351 11.89 37.08 3.55
CA ASN A 351 12.38 35.72 3.67
C ASN A 351 11.38 34.85 4.44
N PHE A 352 11.35 33.56 4.16
CA PHE A 352 10.38 32.63 4.74
C PHE A 352 11.06 31.58 5.60
N LEU A 353 10.42 31.24 6.72
CA LEU A 353 10.77 30.08 7.52
C LEU A 353 9.57 29.14 7.63
N ILE A 354 9.72 27.91 7.10
CA ILE A 354 8.67 26.88 7.15
C ILE A 354 9.03 25.88 8.26
N LEU A 355 8.14 25.74 9.24
CA LEU A 355 8.28 24.81 10.36
C LEU A 355 7.50 23.54 10.09
N GLY A 356 8.20 22.42 9.99
CA GLY A 356 7.63 21.07 9.83
C GLY A 356 7.46 20.35 11.19
N PRO A 357 6.86 19.14 11.18
CA PRO A 357 6.55 18.39 12.40
C PRO A 357 7.70 17.47 12.89
N GLY A 358 8.89 17.55 12.31
CA GLY A 358 10.00 16.65 12.62
C GLY A 358 10.58 16.86 14.03
N LYS A 359 11.09 15.79 14.64
CA LYS A 359 11.66 15.80 16.01
C LYS A 359 12.84 16.75 16.16
N ASN A 360 13.65 16.93 15.12
CA ASN A 360 14.77 17.87 15.11
C ASN A 360 14.33 19.32 15.39
N LEU A 361 13.07 19.66 15.12
CA LEU A 361 12.56 20.98 15.46
C LEU A 361 12.61 21.25 16.96
N MET A 362 12.34 20.24 17.78
CA MET A 362 12.44 20.33 19.24
C MET A 362 13.89 20.43 19.71
N THR A 363 14.74 19.55 19.18
CA THR A 363 16.18 19.50 19.50
C THR A 363 16.89 20.82 19.19
N TYR A 364 16.59 21.40 18.04
CA TYR A 364 17.21 22.64 17.56
C TYR A 364 16.39 23.90 17.85
N ARG A 365 15.38 23.82 18.74
CA ARG A 365 14.45 24.92 19.04
C ARG A 365 15.13 26.23 19.36
N LYS A 366 16.17 26.23 20.23
CA LYS A 366 16.95 27.43 20.61
C LYS A 366 17.60 28.10 19.39
N LYS A 367 18.20 27.31 18.48
CA LYS A 367 18.80 27.79 17.23
C LYS A 367 17.77 28.44 16.33
N VAL A 368 16.60 27.81 16.18
CA VAL A 368 15.49 28.34 15.35
C VAL A 368 14.94 29.64 15.93
N ILE A 369 14.75 29.74 17.25
CA ILE A 369 14.32 30.99 17.90
C ILE A 369 15.35 32.12 17.71
N LYS A 370 16.66 31.83 17.88
CA LYS A 370 17.71 32.81 17.62
C LYS A 370 17.69 33.32 16.17
N PHE A 371 17.46 32.40 15.22
CA PHE A 371 17.29 32.73 13.80
C PHE A 371 16.08 33.65 13.57
N ILE A 372 14.91 33.32 14.14
CA ILE A 372 13.69 34.12 14.00
C ILE A 372 13.91 35.55 14.53
N LYS A 373 14.50 35.67 15.74
CA LYS A 373 14.79 36.98 16.34
C LYS A 373 15.75 37.81 15.50
N LYS A 374 16.80 37.19 14.94
CA LYS A 374 17.84 37.88 14.15
C LYS A 374 17.34 38.32 12.78
N PHE A 375 16.64 37.45 12.07
CA PHE A 375 16.32 37.65 10.64
C PHE A 375 14.84 38.02 10.38
N ARG A 376 13.99 37.94 11.40
CA ARG A 376 12.55 38.26 11.34
C ARG A 376 11.84 37.74 10.08
N PRO A 377 11.99 36.45 9.72
CA PRO A 377 11.35 35.90 8.52
C PRO A 377 9.84 35.81 8.70
N PHE A 378 9.08 35.73 7.61
CA PHE A 378 7.69 35.30 7.66
C PHE A 378 7.61 33.82 8.05
N VAL A 379 7.08 33.53 9.23
CA VAL A 379 7.06 32.18 9.81
C VAL A 379 5.78 31.43 9.41
N ILE A 380 5.95 30.34 8.71
CA ILE A 380 4.87 29.45 8.28
C ILE A 380 4.97 28.13 9.05
N CYS A 381 3.86 27.70 9.65
CA CYS A 381 3.81 26.45 10.41
C CYS A 381 2.91 25.42 9.73
N LEU A 382 3.45 24.23 9.47
CA LEU A 382 2.67 23.17 8.82
C LEU A 382 1.83 22.40 9.84
N ASN A 383 0.55 22.24 9.54
CA ASN A 383 -0.44 21.53 10.35
C ASN A 383 -0.49 22.07 11.81
N THR A 384 -0.44 21.17 12.81
CA THR A 384 -0.59 21.45 14.23
C THR A 384 0.71 21.52 15.01
N THR A 385 1.85 21.77 14.36
CA THR A 385 3.12 21.98 15.06
C THR A 385 2.98 23.13 16.06
N ASN A 386 3.21 22.89 17.36
CA ASN A 386 2.93 23.81 18.47
C ASN A 386 4.13 24.05 19.40
N LEU A 387 5.35 23.84 18.91
CA LEU A 387 6.58 24.00 19.68
C LEU A 387 7.00 25.48 19.89
N PHE A 388 6.28 26.41 19.28
CA PHE A 388 6.56 27.83 19.29
C PHE A 388 5.33 28.61 19.72
N ASP A 389 5.58 29.81 20.26
CA ASP A 389 4.52 30.75 20.59
C ASP A 389 3.74 31.15 19.32
N GLU A 390 2.41 31.22 19.44
CA GLU A 390 1.53 31.61 18.33
C GLU A 390 1.84 33.02 17.81
N ASN A 391 2.34 33.90 18.66
CA ASN A 391 2.66 35.29 18.31
C ASN A 391 3.79 35.40 17.28
N ILE A 392 4.64 34.37 17.15
CA ILE A 392 5.72 34.36 16.15
C ILE A 392 5.32 33.64 14.86
N ILE A 393 4.12 33.06 14.80
CA ILE A 393 3.63 32.32 13.63
C ILE A 393 2.72 33.24 12.80
N ASN A 394 3.16 33.60 11.60
CA ASN A 394 2.39 34.47 10.71
C ASN A 394 1.28 33.70 9.98
N LEU A 395 1.52 32.42 9.60
CA LEU A 395 0.58 31.62 8.85
C LEU A 395 0.69 30.13 9.22
N ARG A 396 -0.46 29.48 9.40
CA ARG A 396 -0.54 28.01 9.41
C ARG A 396 -0.97 27.49 8.07
N VAL A 397 -0.51 26.27 7.69
CA VAL A 397 -0.86 25.65 6.42
C VAL A 397 -1.35 24.23 6.66
N ALA A 398 -2.57 23.93 6.25
CA ALA A 398 -3.16 22.60 6.30
C ALA A 398 -3.98 22.33 5.03
N CYS A 399 -3.69 21.28 4.30
CA CYS A 399 -4.37 21.00 3.04
C CYS A 399 -4.89 19.57 2.92
N HIS A 400 -4.39 18.63 3.73
CA HIS A 400 -4.86 17.25 3.70
C HIS A 400 -6.24 17.17 4.38
N PRO A 401 -7.31 16.72 3.67
CA PRO A 401 -8.68 16.77 4.21
C PRO A 401 -8.84 16.08 5.56
N MET A 402 -8.25 14.91 5.71
CA MET A 402 -8.32 14.13 6.95
C MET A 402 -7.60 14.84 8.10
N ARG A 403 -6.46 15.47 7.84
CA ARG A 403 -5.73 16.26 8.85
C ARG A 403 -6.51 17.50 9.27
N ILE A 404 -7.15 18.17 8.32
CA ILE A 404 -8.00 19.32 8.65
C ILE A 404 -9.13 18.89 9.59
N ILE A 405 -9.78 17.75 9.35
CA ILE A 405 -10.86 17.24 10.21
C ILE A 405 -10.33 16.86 11.58
N SER A 406 -9.26 16.08 11.64
CA SER A 406 -8.72 15.60 12.91
C SER A 406 -8.22 16.74 13.80
N ASP A 407 -7.71 17.77 13.17
CA ASP A 407 -7.09 18.90 13.84
C ASP A 407 -8.05 20.11 13.97
N LEU A 408 -9.36 19.94 13.63
CA LEU A 408 -10.36 21.02 13.67
C LEU A 408 -10.43 21.74 15.01
N LYS A 409 -10.44 20.98 16.12
CA LYS A 409 -10.46 21.57 17.47
C LYS A 409 -9.27 22.50 17.68
N PHE A 410 -8.08 22.07 17.27
CA PHE A 410 -6.88 22.88 17.36
C PHE A 410 -6.98 24.15 16.48
N HIS A 411 -7.35 24.00 15.20
CA HIS A 411 -7.43 25.12 14.26
C HIS A 411 -8.53 26.13 14.65
N ASN A 412 -9.65 25.67 15.18
CA ASN A 412 -10.74 26.52 15.62
C ASN A 412 -10.36 27.40 16.86
N LEU A 413 -9.49 26.87 17.73
CA LEU A 413 -9.07 27.57 18.95
C LEU A 413 -7.95 28.60 18.71
N LYS A 414 -7.13 28.42 17.66
CA LYS A 414 -6.00 29.31 17.40
C LYS A 414 -6.43 30.61 16.73
N LYS A 415 -5.73 31.73 17.04
CA LYS A 415 -5.97 33.04 16.43
C LYS A 415 -5.18 33.28 15.13
N THR A 416 -4.13 32.53 14.86
CA THR A 416 -3.26 32.65 13.68
C THR A 416 -4.04 32.43 12.37
N LYS A 417 -3.69 33.17 11.32
CA LYS A 417 -4.22 32.90 9.95
C LYS A 417 -3.87 31.48 9.49
N ILE A 418 -4.76 30.87 8.69
CA ILE A 418 -4.56 29.52 8.16
C ILE A 418 -4.83 29.47 6.66
N ALA A 419 -3.90 28.88 5.92
CA ALA A 419 -4.10 28.55 4.51
C ALA A 419 -4.67 27.13 4.39
N MET A 420 -5.79 27.01 3.67
CA MET A 420 -6.45 25.74 3.37
C MET A 420 -7.31 25.88 2.11
N PRO A 421 -7.60 24.77 1.39
CA PRO A 421 -8.45 24.80 0.20
C PRO A 421 -9.94 24.87 0.59
N TYR A 422 -10.34 25.93 1.28
CA TYR A 422 -11.65 26.07 1.94
C TYR A 422 -12.80 26.00 0.93
N SER A 423 -12.72 26.73 -0.19
CA SER A 423 -13.77 26.75 -1.21
C SER A 423 -14.05 25.38 -1.80
N MET A 424 -13.06 24.51 -1.82
CA MET A 424 -13.17 23.15 -2.38
C MET A 424 -13.71 22.11 -1.39
N MET A 425 -13.93 22.48 -0.13
CA MET A 425 -14.46 21.57 0.88
C MET A 425 -15.98 21.42 0.76
N THR A 426 -16.49 20.25 1.17
CA THR A 426 -17.94 20.02 1.22
C THR A 426 -18.61 20.95 2.23
N ASN A 427 -19.91 21.22 2.03
CA ASN A 427 -20.69 22.04 2.96
C ASN A 427 -20.67 21.48 4.39
N ASN A 428 -20.70 20.14 4.52
CA ASN A 428 -20.60 19.51 5.85
C ASN A 428 -19.29 19.82 6.56
N LEU A 429 -18.16 19.79 5.85
CA LEU A 429 -16.87 20.14 6.43
C LEU A 429 -16.78 21.63 6.73
N LYS A 430 -17.29 22.50 5.85
CA LYS A 430 -17.35 23.96 6.09
C LYS A 430 -18.12 24.32 7.34
N LYS A 431 -19.23 23.62 7.64
CA LYS A 431 -20.03 23.81 8.86
C LYS A 431 -19.24 23.50 10.14
N LEU A 432 -18.28 22.58 10.08
CA LEU A 432 -17.44 22.21 11.23
C LEU A 432 -16.29 23.20 11.46
N ILE A 433 -15.90 23.97 10.45
CA ILE A 433 -14.81 24.95 10.52
C ILE A 433 -15.37 26.25 11.11
N LYS A 434 -15.07 26.50 12.39
CA LYS A 434 -15.50 27.70 13.11
C LYS A 434 -14.52 28.89 12.99
N ILE A 435 -13.59 28.83 12.04
CA ILE A 435 -12.60 29.87 11.79
C ILE A 435 -13.26 31.02 11.02
N LYS A 436 -13.07 32.28 11.47
CA LYS A 436 -13.55 33.45 10.74
C LYS A 436 -12.97 33.51 9.32
N LYS A 437 -13.79 33.79 8.31
CA LYS A 437 -13.40 33.76 6.88
C LYS A 437 -12.21 34.67 6.54
N ASN A 438 -12.08 35.80 7.22
CA ASN A 438 -10.96 36.75 7.06
C ASN A 438 -9.61 36.19 7.55
N ARG A 439 -9.63 35.14 8.35
CA ARG A 439 -8.43 34.43 8.82
C ARG A 439 -8.06 33.23 7.93
N ILE A 440 -8.87 32.90 6.94
CA ILE A 440 -8.61 31.78 6.02
C ILE A 440 -8.04 32.36 4.73
N LEU A 441 -6.81 31.92 4.38
CA LEU A 441 -6.26 32.03 3.03
C LEU A 441 -6.76 30.83 2.23
N ASP A 442 -7.71 31.08 1.35
CA ASP A 442 -8.37 30.05 0.57
C ASP A 442 -7.67 29.88 -0.79
N TYR A 443 -6.68 29.02 -0.83
CA TYR A 443 -5.98 28.64 -2.06
C TYR A 443 -6.41 27.25 -2.48
N GLY A 444 -6.88 27.09 -3.72
CA GLY A 444 -7.45 25.83 -4.21
C GLY A 444 -6.40 24.74 -4.37
N LEU A 445 -6.81 23.47 -4.17
CA LEU A 445 -5.96 22.31 -4.33
C LEU A 445 -6.69 21.19 -5.09
N SER A 446 -6.10 20.73 -6.18
CA SER A 446 -6.50 19.48 -6.85
C SER A 446 -5.41 18.43 -6.69
N ILE A 447 -5.81 17.20 -6.45
CA ILE A 447 -4.89 16.07 -6.35
C ILE A 447 -5.05 15.17 -7.57
N LYS A 448 -3.96 15.00 -8.32
CA LYS A 448 -3.90 14.13 -9.50
C LYS A 448 -2.63 13.31 -9.45
N TYR A 449 -2.74 12.06 -9.10
CA TYR A 449 -1.60 11.13 -9.04
C TYR A 449 -0.89 11.02 -10.40
N ASN A 450 0.42 10.84 -10.39
CA ASN A 450 1.26 10.80 -11.59
C ASN A 450 1.14 12.02 -12.53
N SER A 451 0.57 13.12 -12.06
CA SER A 451 0.48 14.34 -12.85
C SER A 451 1.65 15.29 -12.57
N LYS A 452 2.02 16.08 -13.59
CA LYS A 452 2.93 17.20 -13.40
C LYS A 452 2.29 18.24 -12.46
N ILE A 453 3.10 18.82 -11.57
CA ILE A 453 2.66 19.89 -10.67
C ILE A 453 2.29 21.13 -11.52
N LYS A 454 1.05 21.61 -11.34
CA LYS A 454 0.56 22.86 -11.93
C LYS A 454 0.32 23.88 -10.82
N ILE A 455 0.78 25.12 -11.02
CA ILE A 455 0.66 26.21 -10.06
C ILE A 455 0.03 27.39 -10.79
N MET A 456 -1.09 27.87 -10.27
CA MET A 456 -1.86 28.97 -10.81
C MET A 456 -2.06 30.04 -9.75
N LYS A 457 -2.55 31.23 -10.12
CA LYS A 457 -2.75 32.36 -9.18
C LYS A 457 -3.58 32.00 -7.95
N ARG A 458 -4.63 31.18 -8.10
CA ARG A 458 -5.60 30.85 -7.03
C ARG A 458 -5.70 29.38 -6.66
N TYR A 459 -4.90 28.51 -7.29
CA TYR A 459 -4.91 27.08 -7.00
C TYR A 459 -3.64 26.38 -7.47
N CYS A 460 -3.41 25.18 -6.96
CA CYS A 460 -2.41 24.26 -7.49
C CYS A 460 -2.97 22.85 -7.71
N THR A 461 -2.28 22.08 -8.56
CA THR A 461 -2.48 20.64 -8.72
C THR A 461 -1.22 19.93 -8.28
N LEU A 462 -1.36 19.02 -7.31
CA LEU A 462 -0.26 18.22 -6.76
C LEU A 462 -0.54 16.73 -6.95
N PRO A 463 0.48 15.87 -6.98
CA PRO A 463 0.28 14.43 -6.98
C PRO A 463 -0.30 13.92 -5.64
N THR A 464 0.00 14.59 -4.54
CA THR A 464 -0.46 14.23 -3.19
C THR A 464 -0.73 15.49 -2.34
N PRO A 465 -1.59 15.43 -1.30
CA PRO A 465 -1.94 16.59 -0.48
C PRO A 465 -0.91 16.83 0.64
N LEU A 466 0.37 16.92 0.31
CA LEU A 466 1.41 17.25 1.26
C LEU A 466 1.43 18.75 1.58
N ALA A 467 1.36 19.09 2.87
CA ALA A 467 1.33 20.48 3.33
C ALA A 467 2.56 21.28 2.87
N ILE A 468 3.75 20.66 2.78
CA ILE A 468 4.94 21.31 2.24
C ILE A 468 4.79 21.63 0.74
N GLY A 469 4.24 20.70 -0.05
CA GLY A 469 3.99 20.91 -1.48
C GLY A 469 2.98 22.02 -1.73
N TYR A 470 1.91 22.05 -0.94
CA TYR A 470 0.89 23.09 -0.98
C TYR A 470 1.47 24.46 -0.58
N CYS A 471 2.25 24.51 0.51
CA CYS A 471 2.94 25.71 0.97
C CYS A 471 3.90 26.28 -0.08
N LEU A 472 4.80 25.45 -0.61
CA LEU A 472 5.74 25.89 -1.67
C LEU A 472 5.00 26.34 -2.94
N SER A 473 3.88 25.70 -3.28
CA SER A 473 3.06 26.14 -4.44
C SER A 473 2.47 27.53 -4.24
N MET A 474 2.05 27.88 -3.05
CA MET A 474 1.59 29.24 -2.73
C MET A 474 2.72 30.26 -2.83
N LEU A 475 3.91 29.95 -2.33
CA LEU A 475 5.08 30.83 -2.44
C LEU A 475 5.50 31.04 -3.89
N ILE A 476 5.49 29.97 -4.70
CA ILE A 476 5.78 30.10 -6.15
C ILE A 476 4.69 30.94 -6.85
N SER A 477 3.41 30.69 -6.53
CA SER A 477 2.26 31.42 -7.09
C SER A 477 2.31 32.92 -6.80
N SER A 478 2.95 33.32 -5.70
CA SER A 478 3.09 34.74 -5.34
C SER A 478 4.12 35.50 -6.19
N GLY A 479 4.91 34.80 -6.99
CA GLY A 479 5.89 35.42 -7.90
C GLY A 479 7.10 36.03 -7.20
N LEU A 480 7.42 35.59 -6.00
CA LEU A 480 8.57 36.07 -5.22
C LEU A 480 9.88 35.75 -5.94
N LYS A 481 10.71 36.78 -6.15
CA LYS A 481 12.05 36.67 -6.74
C LYS A 481 13.11 36.84 -5.63
N ASP A 482 14.24 36.15 -5.77
CA ASP A 482 15.47 36.31 -4.96
C ASP A 482 15.32 36.15 -3.44
N LYS A 483 14.25 35.51 -2.98
CA LYS A 483 13.99 35.29 -1.56
C LYS A 483 14.58 33.97 -1.05
N LYS A 484 14.96 33.97 0.22
CA LYS A 484 15.44 32.76 0.90
C LYS A 484 14.29 32.07 1.62
N ILE A 485 14.15 30.78 1.37
CA ILE A 485 13.16 29.92 2.05
C ILE A 485 13.91 28.94 2.93
N PHE A 486 13.71 29.06 4.23
CA PHE A 486 14.33 28.19 5.23
C PHE A 486 13.33 27.16 5.73
N LEU A 487 13.83 25.95 5.97
CA LEU A 487 13.06 24.83 6.50
C LEU A 487 13.63 24.40 7.86
N ALA A 488 12.77 24.13 8.83
CA ALA A 488 13.15 23.51 10.09
C ALA A 488 12.16 22.40 10.47
N GLY A 489 12.64 21.28 11.02
CA GLY A 489 11.81 20.14 11.35
C GLY A 489 11.38 19.30 10.14
N PHE A 490 12.25 19.22 9.13
CA PHE A 490 12.09 18.36 7.97
C PHE A 490 13.09 17.20 8.03
N ASP A 491 12.96 16.36 9.06
CA ASP A 491 13.91 15.30 9.39
C ASP A 491 13.95 14.19 8.33
N GLY A 492 12.83 13.97 7.67
CA GLY A 492 12.60 12.84 6.77
C GLY A 492 12.07 11.61 7.50
N PHE A 493 11.52 10.69 6.73
CA PHE A 493 11.04 9.40 7.18
C PHE A 493 12.17 8.35 7.22
N ASN A 494 11.86 7.11 7.60
CA ASN A 494 12.82 6.02 7.46
C ASN A 494 13.20 5.81 5.99
N LYS A 495 14.47 5.51 5.71
CA LYS A 495 15.03 5.41 4.35
C LYS A 495 14.28 4.47 3.40
N THR A 496 13.50 3.54 3.92
CA THR A 496 12.72 2.53 3.18
C THR A 496 11.25 2.88 3.02
N SER A 497 10.79 4.07 3.47
CA SER A 497 9.38 4.42 3.37
C SER A 497 9.07 5.13 2.05
N SER A 498 7.98 4.73 1.40
CA SER A 498 7.41 5.41 0.22
C SER A 498 7.14 6.89 0.48
N ASP A 499 6.86 7.27 1.73
CA ASP A 499 6.58 8.63 2.15
C ASP A 499 7.83 9.52 2.07
N MET A 500 9.01 8.92 2.24
CA MET A 500 10.29 9.62 2.07
C MET A 500 10.50 10.04 0.62
N ASP A 501 10.33 9.09 -0.31
CA ASP A 501 10.53 9.34 -1.73
C ASP A 501 9.47 10.28 -2.30
N GLU A 502 8.20 10.12 -1.89
CA GLU A 502 7.08 10.98 -2.28
C GLU A 502 7.34 12.45 -1.89
N THR A 503 7.75 12.67 -0.64
CA THR A 503 8.03 14.02 -0.13
C THR A 503 9.26 14.62 -0.80
N ASP A 504 10.33 13.84 -0.96
CA ASP A 504 11.57 14.31 -1.59
C ASP A 504 11.37 14.66 -3.06
N GLU A 505 10.56 13.90 -3.78
CA GLU A 505 10.22 14.18 -5.18
C GLU A 505 9.41 15.46 -5.35
N ILE A 506 8.43 15.71 -4.47
CA ILE A 506 7.66 16.96 -4.48
C ILE A 506 8.57 18.15 -4.20
N ILE A 507 9.41 18.07 -3.16
CA ILE A 507 10.36 19.14 -2.84
C ILE A 507 11.30 19.39 -4.03
N ARG A 508 11.85 18.34 -4.62
CA ARG A 508 12.75 18.44 -5.80
C ARG A 508 12.08 19.09 -6.99
N SER A 509 10.84 18.68 -7.29
CA SER A 509 10.06 19.22 -8.42
C SER A 509 9.70 20.69 -8.24
N LEU A 510 9.34 21.09 -7.02
CA LEU A 510 9.00 22.49 -6.70
C LEU A 510 10.26 23.36 -6.60
N LYS A 511 11.37 22.83 -6.09
CA LYS A 511 12.65 23.54 -6.05
C LYS A 511 13.11 23.97 -7.43
N LYS A 512 12.91 23.16 -8.48
CA LYS A 512 13.18 23.53 -9.88
C LYS A 512 12.33 24.73 -10.35
N LYS A 513 11.15 24.93 -9.79
CA LYS A 513 10.23 26.03 -10.12
C LYS A 513 10.47 27.30 -9.28
N LEU A 514 11.28 27.22 -8.24
CA LEU A 514 11.62 28.36 -7.38
C LEU A 514 12.68 29.30 -8.00
N LEU A 515 13.09 29.06 -9.25
CA LEU A 515 14.08 29.87 -9.99
C LEU A 515 15.28 30.22 -9.09
N ASN A 516 15.55 31.54 -8.90
CA ASN A 516 16.67 32.04 -8.11
C ASN A 516 16.48 31.90 -6.58
N ASN A 517 15.32 31.44 -6.09
CA ASN A 517 15.07 31.30 -4.67
C ASN A 517 15.88 30.14 -4.06
N LYS A 518 16.57 30.38 -2.97
CA LYS A 518 17.41 29.38 -2.28
C LYS A 518 16.61 28.70 -1.18
N LEU A 519 16.29 27.39 -1.38
CA LEU A 519 15.70 26.54 -0.36
C LEU A 519 16.80 25.90 0.49
N ARG A 520 16.83 26.18 1.81
CA ARG A 520 17.86 25.70 2.77
C ARG A 520 17.23 25.14 4.03
N THR A 521 17.95 24.28 4.76
CA THR A 521 17.50 23.74 6.05
C THR A 521 18.26 24.35 7.23
N LEU A 522 17.56 24.69 8.32
CA LEU A 522 18.14 25.11 9.58
C LEU A 522 18.37 23.95 10.55
N THR A 523 17.78 22.81 10.29
CA THR A 523 17.91 21.58 11.08
C THR A 523 18.34 20.42 10.17
N PRO A 524 18.98 19.39 10.72
CA PRO A 524 19.37 18.21 9.92
C PRO A 524 18.19 17.60 9.18
N SER A 525 18.41 17.15 7.94
CA SER A 525 17.39 16.54 7.09
C SER A 525 17.97 15.35 6.32
N LYS A 526 17.16 14.29 6.18
CA LYS A 526 17.48 13.10 5.37
C LYS A 526 17.03 13.25 3.90
N TYR A 527 16.23 14.29 3.56
CA TYR A 527 15.79 14.50 2.19
C TYR A 527 16.96 14.89 1.28
N ARG A 528 17.11 14.13 0.19
CA ARG A 528 18.22 14.32 -0.78
C ARG A 528 18.14 15.66 -1.53
N SER A 529 16.93 16.17 -1.70
CA SER A 529 16.67 17.44 -2.38
C SER A 529 17.03 18.68 -1.55
N LEU A 530 17.26 18.51 -0.23
CA LEU A 530 17.57 19.61 0.68
C LEU A 530 19.09 19.69 0.95
N LYS A 531 19.68 20.87 0.75
CA LYS A 531 21.05 21.14 1.18
C LYS A 531 21.08 21.58 2.63
N LYS A 532 22.10 21.19 3.41
CA LYS A 532 22.32 21.69 4.76
C LYS A 532 22.71 23.19 4.70
N PHE A 533 22.22 23.92 5.66
CA PHE A 533 22.62 25.30 5.94
C PHE A 533 23.82 25.31 6.91
#